data_5be9659b8b8a57ebbe2d8c8f33a79d08
#
_entry.id   5be9659b8b8a57ebbe2d8c8f33a79d08
#
_cell.length_a   1.000
_cell.length_b   1.000
_cell.length_c   1.000
_cell.angle_alpha   90.00
_cell.angle_beta   90.00
_cell.angle_gamma   90.00
#
_symmetry.space_group_name_H-M   'P 1'
#
loop_
_entity.id
_entity.type
_entity.pdbx_description
1 polymer ?
#
loop_
_entity_poly.entity_id
_entity_poly.type
_entity_poly.pdbx_seq_one_letter_code
_entity_poly.pdbx_strand_id
1 'polypeptide(L)'
;VSVDRAETRVALLEASGTPAASRSAAKQQQGGPDPGAGYRIAELYIERRGGRSIVGNIYKGKVDNVLPGLEAAFVDIGLEKNGFLHVDEIVLPGVEAPRRGRGGASGRKIADLLSPGQEIVVQVIKDPLKTKGARLSMELTIAGRYMVYAPTGEGVGVSRRLEDRERDRLRRQTAGLELGGGGVIIRTAAHGAKRADFERELKYLHKLHEVLEKRVAETVAPGLVFQEADLSVRVVRDVFSAHFERAIVDDEQQHHRLVSFFTRTAPELVERVELWQREEPLFEAYGVDKAIDGVLSRRVDLPSGGYLMIDYAEALTVIDVNSGSFIGRGKGAGLEDTITKTNLEAAEEVVNQLRLRDIGGIIVIDFIDMARAR
;
A
#
# COMPACT_ATOMS: atom_id res chain seq x y z
N VAL A 1 -4.12 -7.40 -12.32
CA VAL A 1 -2.66 -7.55 -12.16
C VAL A 1 -2.08 -7.95 -13.49
N SER A 2 -1.14 -7.16 -14.00
CA SER A 2 -0.43 -7.45 -15.23
C SER A 2 1.06 -7.57 -14.97
N VAL A 3 1.67 -8.64 -15.50
CA VAL A 3 3.08 -8.96 -15.28
C VAL A 3 3.78 -9.13 -16.61
N ASP A 4 4.83 -8.35 -16.85
CA ASP A 4 5.70 -8.52 -18.01
C ASP A 4 7.18 -8.73 -17.62
N ARG A 5 8.08 -8.73 -18.63
CA ARG A 5 9.52 -8.93 -18.38
C ARG A 5 10.17 -7.78 -17.62
N ALA A 6 9.63 -6.57 -17.71
CA ALA A 6 10.23 -5.35 -17.18
C ALA A 6 9.58 -4.93 -15.86
N GLU A 7 8.28 -5.12 -15.72
CA GLU A 7 7.52 -4.59 -14.59
C GLU A 7 6.31 -5.45 -14.19
N THR A 8 5.84 -5.22 -12.98
CA THR A 8 4.55 -5.70 -12.48
C THR A 8 3.67 -4.50 -12.24
N ARG A 9 2.45 -4.52 -12.77
CA ARG A 9 1.45 -3.46 -12.67
C ARG A 9 0.19 -3.98 -12.00
N VAL A 10 -0.37 -3.20 -11.07
CA VAL A 10 -1.64 -3.51 -10.41
C VAL A 10 -2.55 -2.30 -10.53
N ALA A 11 -3.71 -2.46 -11.14
CA ALA A 11 -4.74 -1.44 -11.22
C ALA A 11 -5.94 -1.84 -10.35
N LEU A 12 -6.42 -0.91 -9.53
CA LEU A 12 -7.68 -1.05 -8.81
C LEU A 12 -8.76 -0.33 -9.61
N LEU A 13 -9.80 -1.08 -9.97
CA LEU A 13 -10.94 -0.57 -10.72
C LEU A 13 -12.17 -0.52 -9.81
N GLU A 14 -12.94 0.53 -9.92
CA GLU A 14 -14.21 0.70 -9.20
C GLU A 14 -15.36 0.99 -10.15
N ALA A 15 -16.53 0.48 -9.80
CA ALA A 15 -17.79 0.74 -10.50
C ALA A 15 -18.88 1.03 -9.49
N SER A 16 -19.95 1.72 -9.94
CA SER A 16 -21.13 1.94 -9.12
C SER A 16 -21.91 0.64 -8.97
N GLY A 17 -22.38 0.32 -7.76
CA GLY A 17 -23.22 -0.84 -7.50
C GLY A 17 -22.68 -1.78 -6.43
N THR A 18 -23.31 -2.93 -6.27
CA THR A 18 -22.91 -3.97 -5.34
C THR A 18 -22.07 -5.02 -6.07
N PRO A 19 -20.94 -5.49 -5.52
CA PRO A 19 -20.15 -6.54 -6.14
C PRO A 19 -20.97 -7.80 -6.41
N ALA A 20 -20.80 -8.40 -7.57
CA ALA A 20 -21.46 -9.66 -7.90
C ALA A 20 -20.95 -10.78 -6.98
N ALA A 21 -21.87 -11.44 -6.27
CA ALA A 21 -21.53 -12.45 -5.27
C ALA A 21 -21.27 -13.85 -5.86
N SER A 22 -21.41 -14.05 -7.18
CA SER A 22 -21.38 -15.42 -7.75
C SER A 22 -20.73 -15.52 -9.13
N ARG A 23 -20.09 -16.67 -9.38
CA ARG A 23 -19.55 -17.09 -10.70
C ARG A 23 -20.57 -17.06 -11.86
N SER A 24 -21.87 -17.06 -11.58
CA SER A 24 -22.90 -17.01 -12.62
C SER A 24 -22.93 -15.68 -13.37
N ALA A 25 -22.62 -14.56 -12.71
CA ALA A 25 -22.53 -13.25 -13.35
C ALA A 25 -21.25 -13.15 -14.25
N ALA A 26 -20.15 -13.73 -13.82
CA ALA A 26 -18.88 -13.75 -14.59
C ALA A 26 -19.00 -14.56 -15.90
N LYS A 27 -19.80 -15.66 -15.91
CA LYS A 27 -20.05 -16.45 -17.13
C LYS A 27 -20.92 -15.72 -18.17
N GLN A 28 -21.80 -14.82 -17.74
CA GLN A 28 -22.63 -14.02 -18.67
C GLN A 28 -21.84 -12.87 -19.31
N GLN A 29 -20.72 -12.42 -18.70
CA GLN A 29 -19.89 -11.35 -19.26
C GLN A 29 -18.79 -11.84 -20.21
N GLN A 30 -18.58 -13.15 -20.37
CA GLN A 30 -17.61 -13.71 -21.32
C GLN A 30 -17.96 -13.47 -22.81
N GLY A 31 -19.07 -12.85 -23.12
CA GLY A 31 -19.51 -12.48 -24.46
C GLY A 31 -19.86 -11.01 -24.64
N GLY A 32 -19.60 -10.14 -23.65
CA GLY A 32 -19.88 -8.70 -23.76
C GLY A 32 -18.78 -7.96 -24.56
N PRO A 33 -19.14 -6.87 -25.25
CA PRO A 33 -18.22 -6.15 -26.15
C PRO A 33 -17.06 -5.45 -25.45
N ASP A 34 -17.11 -5.18 -24.12
CA ASP A 34 -16.07 -4.50 -23.39
C ASP A 34 -16.08 -4.94 -21.89
N PRO A 35 -15.08 -5.74 -21.44
CA PRO A 35 -15.00 -6.19 -20.06
C PRO A 35 -14.75 -5.06 -19.05
N GLY A 36 -14.22 -3.91 -19.52
CA GLY A 36 -13.97 -2.70 -18.74
C GLY A 36 -15.14 -1.73 -18.68
N ALA A 37 -16.25 -1.97 -19.43
CA ALA A 37 -17.35 -1.04 -19.48
C ALA A 37 -17.97 -0.79 -18.10
N GLY A 38 -18.04 0.49 -17.71
CA GLY A 38 -18.58 0.92 -16.41
C GLY A 38 -17.58 0.93 -15.25
N TYR A 39 -16.34 0.50 -15.48
CA TYR A 39 -15.27 0.63 -14.48
C TYR A 39 -14.43 1.88 -14.74
N ARG A 40 -14.00 2.52 -13.67
CA ARG A 40 -12.95 3.54 -13.69
C ARG A 40 -11.75 3.09 -12.87
N ILE A 41 -10.56 3.56 -13.22
CA ILE A 41 -9.35 3.24 -12.48
C ILE A 41 -9.27 4.16 -11.27
N ALA A 42 -9.21 3.54 -10.09
CA ALA A 42 -9.11 4.24 -8.82
C ALA A 42 -7.67 4.43 -8.37
N GLU A 43 -6.84 3.40 -8.55
CA GLU A 43 -5.44 3.41 -8.13
C GLU A 43 -4.60 2.57 -9.10
N LEU A 44 -3.33 2.96 -9.26
CA LEU A 44 -2.37 2.28 -10.11
C LEU A 44 -1.05 2.12 -9.37
N TYR A 45 -0.52 0.91 -9.38
CA TYR A 45 0.77 0.56 -8.78
C TYR A 45 1.66 -0.05 -9.84
N ILE A 46 2.91 0.42 -9.93
CA ILE A 46 3.89 -0.06 -10.92
C ILE A 46 5.20 -0.34 -10.18
N GLU A 47 5.73 -1.53 -10.32
CA GLU A 47 7.03 -1.93 -9.78
C GLU A 47 7.92 -2.49 -10.89
N ARG A 48 9.02 -1.80 -11.19
CA ARG A 48 10.00 -2.23 -12.18
C ARG A 48 10.96 -3.24 -11.57
N ARG A 49 11.38 -4.24 -12.34
CA ARG A 49 12.32 -5.28 -11.86
C ARG A 49 13.64 -4.72 -11.33
N GLY A 50 14.18 -3.69 -11.98
CA GLY A 50 15.42 -3.01 -11.54
C GLY A 50 15.24 -1.96 -10.42
N GLY A 51 14.00 -1.67 -10.02
CA GLY A 51 13.66 -0.67 -9.02
C GLY A 51 12.69 -1.19 -7.96
N ARG A 52 12.73 -2.50 -7.66
CA ARG A 52 11.86 -3.10 -6.67
C ARG A 52 12.11 -2.49 -5.29
N SER A 53 11.02 -2.10 -4.61
CA SER A 53 11.09 -1.67 -3.21
C SER A 53 11.63 -2.79 -2.32
N ILE A 54 12.54 -2.43 -1.45
CA ILE A 54 13.08 -3.34 -0.42
C ILE A 54 12.47 -3.09 0.96
N VAL A 55 11.49 -2.20 1.06
CA VAL A 55 10.75 -1.94 2.30
C VAL A 55 10.09 -3.24 2.78
N GLY A 56 10.30 -3.56 4.06
CA GLY A 56 9.86 -4.83 4.66
C GLY A 56 10.90 -5.94 4.61
N ASN A 57 11.90 -5.87 3.73
CA ASN A 57 13.01 -6.83 3.74
C ASN A 57 13.77 -6.79 5.06
N ILE A 58 14.20 -7.96 5.54
CA ILE A 58 14.99 -8.10 6.77
C ILE A 58 16.37 -8.63 6.39
N TYR A 59 17.38 -8.01 6.94
CA TYR A 59 18.78 -8.35 6.70
C TYR A 59 19.47 -8.68 8.02
N LYS A 60 20.41 -9.61 7.99
CA LYS A 60 21.46 -9.71 8.98
C LYS A 60 22.57 -8.79 8.52
N GLY A 61 22.73 -7.65 9.18
CA GLY A 61 23.68 -6.61 8.82
C GLY A 61 24.87 -6.56 9.78
N LYS A 62 25.90 -5.83 9.38
CA LYS A 62 27.08 -5.57 10.20
C LYS A 62 27.21 -4.07 10.40
N VAL A 63 27.33 -3.61 11.64
CA VAL A 63 27.55 -2.20 11.96
C VAL A 63 28.89 -1.78 11.39
N ASP A 64 28.87 -0.85 10.45
CA ASP A 64 30.08 -0.30 9.81
C ASP A 64 30.64 0.86 10.64
N ASN A 65 29.79 1.84 10.96
CA ASN A 65 30.20 3.02 11.70
C ASN A 65 29.08 3.50 12.67
N VAL A 66 29.48 4.00 13.83
CA VAL A 66 28.60 4.60 14.83
C VAL A 66 28.89 6.10 14.90
N LEU A 67 27.85 6.91 14.82
CA LEU A 67 27.91 8.37 14.76
C LEU A 67 27.19 8.99 15.99
N PRO A 68 27.92 9.20 17.11
CA PRO A 68 27.30 9.73 18.33
C PRO A 68 26.67 11.11 18.15
N GLY A 69 27.23 11.96 17.29
CA GLY A 69 26.71 13.29 17.01
C GLY A 69 25.36 13.31 16.27
N LEU A 70 24.97 12.19 15.64
CA LEU A 70 23.68 12.00 14.96
C LEU A 70 22.78 10.99 15.68
N GLU A 71 23.24 10.42 16.79
CA GLU A 71 22.59 9.31 17.49
C GLU A 71 22.13 8.20 16.52
N ALA A 72 23.03 7.81 15.60
CA ALA A 72 22.76 6.87 14.53
C ALA A 72 23.95 5.97 14.20
N ALA A 73 23.71 4.88 13.50
CA ALA A 73 24.72 4.00 12.96
C ALA A 73 24.49 3.77 11.46
N PHE A 74 25.58 3.58 10.72
CA PHE A 74 25.56 3.00 9.40
C PHE A 74 25.77 1.48 9.50
N VAL A 75 24.92 0.74 8.79
CA VAL A 75 24.90 -0.73 8.82
C VAL A 75 25.07 -1.24 7.39
N ASP A 76 26.09 -2.05 7.18
CA ASP A 76 26.24 -2.81 5.95
C ASP A 76 25.21 -3.93 5.91
N ILE A 77 24.32 -3.90 4.91
CA ILE A 77 23.27 -4.89 4.67
C ILE A 77 23.49 -5.65 3.34
N GLY A 78 24.69 -5.52 2.76
CA GLY A 78 25.06 -6.16 1.48
C GLY A 78 24.55 -5.44 0.24
N LEU A 79 24.18 -4.17 0.34
CA LEU A 79 23.80 -3.30 -0.76
C LEU A 79 24.90 -2.28 -1.08
N GLU A 80 24.80 -1.60 -2.22
CA GLU A 80 25.75 -0.57 -2.64
C GLU A 80 26.00 0.52 -1.57
N LYS A 81 24.94 0.83 -0.79
CA LYS A 81 25.01 1.86 0.27
C LYS A 81 24.56 1.28 1.59
N ASN A 82 25.32 1.60 2.63
CA ASN A 82 25.00 1.24 4.00
C ASN A 82 23.65 1.83 4.40
N GLY A 83 22.87 1.05 5.14
CA GLY A 83 21.60 1.50 5.70
C GLY A 83 21.82 2.43 6.92
N PHE A 84 20.87 3.32 7.17
CA PHE A 84 20.87 4.27 8.28
C PHE A 84 19.94 3.77 9.39
N LEU A 85 20.49 3.57 10.59
CA LEU A 85 19.77 3.13 11.80
C LEU A 85 19.87 4.22 12.87
N HIS A 86 18.73 4.82 13.26
CA HIS A 86 18.67 5.81 14.33
C HIS A 86 18.51 5.14 15.69
N VAL A 87 18.98 5.76 16.77
CA VAL A 87 18.89 5.25 18.13
C VAL A 87 17.49 4.88 18.59
N ASP A 88 16.48 5.60 18.13
CA ASP A 88 15.06 5.34 18.45
C ASP A 88 14.51 4.08 17.79
N GLU A 89 15.19 3.55 16.77
CA GLU A 89 14.82 2.32 16.05
C GLU A 89 15.54 1.07 16.62
N ILE A 90 16.29 1.23 17.71
CA ILE A 90 17.05 0.14 18.34
C ILE A 90 16.20 -0.54 19.41
N VAL A 91 16.00 -1.84 19.23
CA VAL A 91 15.36 -2.73 20.20
C VAL A 91 16.38 -3.80 20.61
N LEU A 92 16.72 -3.84 21.89
CA LEU A 92 17.62 -4.83 22.46
C LEU A 92 16.97 -5.50 23.66
N PRO A 93 17.24 -6.81 23.90
CA PRO A 93 16.74 -7.50 25.09
C PRO A 93 17.19 -6.78 26.38
N GLY A 94 16.25 -6.51 27.27
CA GLY A 94 16.51 -5.84 28.56
C GLY A 94 16.69 -4.32 28.49
N VAL A 95 16.54 -3.71 27.32
CA VAL A 95 16.54 -2.24 27.15
C VAL A 95 15.12 -1.78 26.89
N GLU A 96 14.59 -0.84 27.71
CA GLU A 96 13.23 -0.30 27.48
C GLU A 96 13.10 0.24 26.06
N ALA A 97 12.02 -0.17 25.39
CA ALA A 97 11.68 0.36 24.07
C ALA A 97 11.44 1.87 24.16
N PRO A 98 11.87 2.66 23.14
CA PRO A 98 11.62 4.10 23.15
C PRO A 98 10.11 4.39 23.15
N ARG A 99 9.64 5.18 24.11
CA ARG A 99 8.22 5.60 24.15
C ARG A 99 7.95 6.49 22.95
N ARG A 100 7.17 5.99 21.99
CA ARG A 100 6.67 6.80 20.86
C ARG A 100 5.69 7.86 21.38
N GLY A 101 6.17 9.08 21.61
CA GLY A 101 5.31 10.22 21.97
C GLY A 101 6.10 11.44 22.41
N ARG A 102 5.95 12.53 21.68
CA ARG A 102 6.41 13.90 21.97
C ARG A 102 7.89 14.08 22.32
N GLY A 103 8.71 14.36 21.29
CA GLY A 103 9.79 15.37 21.35
C GLY A 103 10.81 15.34 22.48
N GLY A 104 11.01 14.22 23.15
CA GLY A 104 12.05 14.07 24.14
C GLY A 104 13.11 13.10 23.60
N ALA A 105 14.33 13.57 23.41
CA ALA A 105 15.47 12.70 23.22
C ALA A 105 15.42 11.62 24.31
N SER A 106 15.46 10.35 23.93
CA SER A 106 15.29 9.20 24.85
C SER A 106 16.42 9.05 25.88
N GLY A 107 17.34 10.00 25.98
CA GLY A 107 18.52 9.94 26.81
C GLY A 107 19.47 8.78 26.47
N ARG A 108 19.12 7.96 25.44
CA ARG A 108 19.87 6.80 24.98
C ARG A 108 20.95 7.28 24.03
N LYS A 109 22.18 6.84 24.25
CA LYS A 109 23.29 7.13 23.36
C LYS A 109 23.56 5.92 22.47
N ILE A 110 23.67 6.15 21.18
CA ILE A 110 23.94 5.10 20.19
C ILE A 110 25.23 4.31 20.52
N ALA A 111 26.25 5.02 21.02
CA ALA A 111 27.56 4.42 21.39
C ALA A 111 27.48 3.44 22.57
N ASP A 112 26.44 3.54 23.40
CA ASP A 112 26.24 2.61 24.53
C ASP A 112 25.48 1.34 24.08
N LEU A 113 24.88 1.36 22.88
CA LEU A 113 24.02 0.31 22.37
C LEU A 113 24.65 -0.52 21.26
N LEU A 114 25.46 0.10 20.41
CA LEU A 114 26.06 -0.55 19.24
C LEU A 114 27.57 -0.25 19.13
N SER A 115 28.29 -1.23 18.63
CA SER A 115 29.73 -1.11 18.34
C SER A 115 30.03 -1.45 16.88
N PRO A 116 31.01 -0.80 16.24
CA PRO A 116 31.47 -1.19 14.90
C PRO A 116 31.85 -2.68 14.85
N GLY A 117 31.48 -3.34 13.76
CA GLY A 117 31.67 -4.76 13.55
C GLY A 117 30.62 -5.68 14.16
N GLN A 118 29.69 -5.16 14.98
CA GLN A 118 28.60 -5.93 15.59
C GLN A 118 27.61 -6.40 14.51
N GLU A 119 27.23 -7.68 14.58
CA GLU A 119 26.13 -8.21 13.74
C GLU A 119 24.77 -7.93 14.39
N ILE A 120 23.83 -7.42 13.61
CA ILE A 120 22.48 -7.10 14.05
C ILE A 120 21.47 -7.50 12.98
N VAL A 121 20.22 -7.77 13.40
CA VAL A 121 19.10 -8.02 12.48
C VAL A 121 18.31 -6.72 12.34
N VAL A 122 18.10 -6.29 11.11
CA VAL A 122 17.43 -5.02 10.78
C VAL A 122 16.41 -5.20 9.66
N GLN A 123 15.33 -4.43 9.75
CA GLN A 123 14.32 -4.35 8.72
C GLN A 123 14.37 -3.00 8.01
N VAL A 124 14.20 -3.00 6.70
CA VAL A 124 14.10 -1.77 5.91
C VAL A 124 12.72 -1.15 6.11
N ILE A 125 12.68 0.11 6.53
CA ILE A 125 11.45 0.89 6.73
C ILE A 125 11.25 2.00 5.68
N LYS A 126 12.33 2.38 4.96
CA LYS A 126 12.28 3.26 3.78
C LYS A 126 13.33 2.86 2.77
N ASP A 127 12.98 2.92 1.50
CA ASP A 127 13.90 2.65 0.40
C ASP A 127 15.09 3.62 0.38
N PRO A 128 16.23 3.20 -0.21
CA PRO A 128 17.34 4.11 -0.53
C PRO A 128 16.83 5.23 -1.45
N LEU A 129 17.26 6.46 -1.19
CA LEU A 129 16.87 7.60 -2.00
C LEU A 129 18.10 8.40 -2.46
N LYS A 130 18.30 8.50 -3.76
CA LYS A 130 19.42 9.24 -4.38
C LYS A 130 20.79 8.84 -3.75
N THR A 131 21.36 9.72 -2.95
CA THR A 131 22.66 9.54 -2.28
C THR A 131 22.56 8.86 -0.90
N LYS A 132 21.34 8.64 -0.37
CA LYS A 132 21.11 8.10 0.96
C LYS A 132 20.80 6.60 0.89
N GLY A 133 21.39 5.81 1.80
CA GLY A 133 21.05 4.41 2.00
C GLY A 133 19.64 4.22 2.60
N ALA A 134 19.21 2.96 2.65
CA ALA A 134 17.92 2.57 3.23
C ALA A 134 17.81 2.99 4.71
N ARG A 135 16.62 3.39 5.17
CA ARG A 135 16.37 3.56 6.60
C ARG A 135 15.99 2.23 7.23
N LEU A 136 16.63 1.93 8.36
CA LEU A 136 16.52 0.67 9.05
C LEU A 136 15.84 0.81 10.40
N SER A 137 15.24 -0.29 10.89
CA SER A 137 14.73 -0.47 12.24
C SER A 137 15.12 -1.84 12.77
N MET A 138 15.38 -1.97 14.07
CA MET A 138 15.51 -3.26 14.75
C MET A 138 14.14 -3.76 15.29
N GLU A 139 13.11 -2.94 15.26
CA GLU A 139 11.73 -3.36 15.53
C GLU A 139 11.20 -4.14 14.33
N LEU A 140 11.37 -5.45 14.36
CA LEU A 140 10.95 -6.33 13.27
C LEU A 140 9.42 -6.48 13.25
N THR A 141 8.87 -6.51 12.04
CA THR A 141 7.44 -6.75 11.83
C THR A 141 7.20 -7.71 10.67
N ILE A 142 6.25 -8.62 10.83
CA ILE A 142 5.82 -9.54 9.78
C ILE A 142 4.37 -9.20 9.42
N ALA A 143 4.17 -8.69 8.21
CA ALA A 143 2.87 -8.24 7.76
C ALA A 143 2.02 -9.40 7.26
N GLY A 144 0.91 -9.64 7.94
CA GLY A 144 -0.21 -10.44 7.47
C GLY A 144 -1.27 -9.59 6.78
N ARG A 145 -2.40 -10.21 6.49
CA ARG A 145 -3.57 -9.55 5.91
C ARG A 145 -4.34 -8.74 6.97
N TYR A 146 -4.76 -9.38 8.05
CA TYR A 146 -5.57 -8.79 9.11
C TYR A 146 -4.74 -8.19 10.23
N MET A 147 -3.51 -8.65 10.41
CA MET A 147 -2.63 -8.19 11.46
C MET A 147 -1.17 -8.08 11.01
N VAL A 148 -0.42 -7.27 11.74
CA VAL A 148 1.04 -7.24 11.71
C VAL A 148 1.53 -7.84 13.01
N TYR A 149 2.39 -8.85 12.92
CA TYR A 149 3.04 -9.47 14.08
C TYR A 149 4.38 -8.79 14.35
N ALA A 150 4.62 -8.39 15.58
CA ALA A 150 5.86 -7.82 16.05
C ALA A 150 6.47 -8.74 17.12
N PRO A 151 7.53 -9.50 16.81
CA PRO A 151 8.11 -10.48 17.74
C PRO A 151 8.58 -9.87 19.06
N THR A 152 9.04 -8.61 19.04
CA THR A 152 9.50 -7.86 20.22
C THR A 152 8.43 -6.93 20.80
N GLY A 153 7.23 -6.92 20.20
CA GLY A 153 6.12 -6.11 20.67
C GLY A 153 5.35 -6.74 21.82
N GLU A 154 4.39 -6.03 22.36
CA GLU A 154 3.53 -6.51 23.44
C GLU A 154 2.05 -6.20 23.15
N GLY A 155 1.18 -7.14 23.50
CA GLY A 155 -0.26 -6.95 23.49
C GLY A 155 -0.90 -6.80 22.11
N VAL A 156 -2.12 -6.27 22.07
CA VAL A 156 -2.93 -6.09 20.87
C VAL A 156 -3.23 -4.63 20.63
N GLY A 157 -2.67 -4.07 19.56
CA GLY A 157 -3.04 -2.77 19.00
C GLY A 157 -4.14 -2.91 17.95
N VAL A 158 -4.97 -1.89 17.75
CA VAL A 158 -5.97 -1.85 16.67
C VAL A 158 -5.83 -0.54 15.89
N SER A 159 -5.84 -0.62 14.56
CA SER A 159 -5.71 0.54 13.68
C SER A 159 -6.68 1.67 14.04
N ARG A 160 -6.15 2.89 14.12
CA ARG A 160 -6.94 4.10 14.41
C ARG A 160 -7.81 4.55 13.23
N ARG A 161 -7.60 3.99 12.02
CA ARG A 161 -8.38 4.29 10.82
C ARG A 161 -9.75 3.60 10.79
N LEU A 162 -9.97 2.61 11.68
CA LEU A 162 -11.25 1.94 11.86
C LEU A 162 -12.15 2.78 12.77
N GLU A 163 -13.46 2.71 12.52
CA GLU A 163 -14.47 3.32 13.37
C GLU A 163 -14.43 2.74 14.79
N ASP A 164 -14.77 3.53 15.80
CA ASP A 164 -14.66 3.13 17.21
C ASP A 164 -15.45 1.85 17.52
N ARG A 165 -16.66 1.73 16.97
CA ARG A 165 -17.51 0.54 17.16
C ARG A 165 -16.82 -0.72 16.64
N GLU A 166 -16.19 -0.65 15.47
CA GLU A 166 -15.48 -1.78 14.87
C GLU A 166 -14.19 -2.07 15.62
N ARG A 167 -13.47 -1.05 16.07
CA ARG A 167 -12.27 -1.21 16.92
C ARG A 167 -12.60 -1.98 18.21
N ASP A 168 -13.72 -1.64 18.87
CA ASP A 168 -14.13 -2.34 20.10
C ASP A 168 -14.60 -3.78 19.80
N ARG A 169 -15.25 -4.01 18.65
CA ARG A 169 -15.58 -5.36 18.20
C ARG A 169 -14.32 -6.19 18.00
N LEU A 170 -13.33 -5.66 17.28
CA LEU A 170 -12.08 -6.35 17.00
C LEU A 170 -11.27 -6.61 18.27
N ARG A 171 -11.22 -5.70 19.22
CA ARG A 171 -10.61 -5.94 20.54
C ARG A 171 -11.23 -7.13 21.25
N ARG A 172 -12.58 -7.28 21.20
CA ARG A 172 -13.26 -8.46 21.77
C ARG A 172 -12.92 -9.75 21.01
N GLN A 173 -12.84 -9.70 19.68
CA GLN A 173 -12.49 -10.85 18.85
C GLN A 173 -11.04 -11.33 19.09
N THR A 174 -10.13 -10.42 19.43
CA THR A 174 -8.71 -10.72 19.65
C THR A 174 -8.32 -10.87 21.12
N ALA A 175 -9.27 -10.70 22.04
CA ALA A 175 -9.04 -10.91 23.46
C ALA A 175 -8.63 -12.37 23.74
N GLY A 176 -7.53 -12.55 24.48
CA GLY A 176 -7.03 -13.88 24.83
C GLY A 176 -6.46 -14.70 23.66
N LEU A 177 -5.99 -14.05 22.58
CA LEU A 177 -5.16 -14.71 21.58
C LEU A 177 -3.79 -15.06 22.16
N GLU A 178 -3.28 -16.24 21.84
CA GLU A 178 -1.95 -16.68 22.24
C GLU A 178 -0.88 -16.05 21.32
N LEU A 179 -0.33 -14.91 21.75
CA LEU A 179 0.58 -14.10 20.93
C LEU A 179 2.01 -14.65 20.85
N GLY A 180 2.33 -15.74 21.57
CA GLY A 180 3.65 -16.37 21.48
C GLY A 180 4.82 -15.50 21.97
N GLY A 181 4.55 -14.57 22.91
CA GLY A 181 5.57 -13.65 23.46
C GLY A 181 5.78 -12.38 22.66
N GLY A 182 5.08 -12.19 21.52
CA GLY A 182 5.11 -10.97 20.72
C GLY A 182 3.87 -10.09 20.88
N GLY A 183 3.76 -9.05 20.07
CA GLY A 183 2.58 -8.19 19.94
C GLY A 183 1.96 -8.27 18.54
N VAL A 184 0.70 -7.83 18.42
CA VAL A 184 0.02 -7.72 17.13
C VAL A 184 -0.65 -6.36 16.96
N ILE A 185 -0.68 -5.87 15.74
CA ILE A 185 -1.42 -4.67 15.35
C ILE A 185 -2.48 -5.08 14.33
N ILE A 186 -3.75 -4.99 14.73
CA ILE A 186 -4.88 -5.31 13.85
C ILE A 186 -5.02 -4.19 12.80
N ARG A 187 -5.07 -4.60 11.53
CA ARG A 187 -5.11 -3.71 10.36
C ARG A 187 -6.54 -3.31 9.99
N THR A 188 -6.67 -2.30 9.14
CA THR A 188 -7.97 -1.88 8.57
C THR A 188 -8.63 -2.97 7.73
N ALA A 189 -7.85 -3.81 7.05
CA ALA A 189 -8.34 -4.96 6.28
C ALA A 189 -9.05 -6.03 7.14
N ALA A 190 -8.92 -5.96 8.47
CA ALA A 190 -9.60 -6.86 9.41
C ALA A 190 -11.07 -6.49 9.67
N HIS A 191 -11.60 -5.45 9.00
CA HIS A 191 -13.02 -5.10 9.10
C HIS A 191 -13.89 -6.33 8.84
N GLY A 192 -14.82 -6.64 9.77
CA GLY A 192 -15.69 -7.82 9.68
C GLY A 192 -15.04 -9.17 10.03
N ALA A 193 -13.72 -9.26 10.19
CA ALA A 193 -13.02 -10.50 10.51
C ALA A 193 -13.47 -11.09 11.85
N LYS A 194 -13.43 -12.42 11.96
CA LYS A 194 -13.83 -13.20 13.13
C LYS A 194 -12.60 -13.75 13.86
N ARG A 195 -12.79 -14.22 15.09
CA ARG A 195 -11.71 -14.82 15.90
C ARG A 195 -10.93 -15.92 15.17
N ALA A 196 -11.62 -16.82 14.47
CA ALA A 196 -10.98 -17.90 13.73
C ALA A 196 -10.03 -17.42 12.63
N ASP A 197 -10.30 -16.25 12.04
CA ASP A 197 -9.44 -15.66 11.02
C ASP A 197 -8.13 -15.17 11.63
N PHE A 198 -8.21 -14.56 12.82
CA PHE A 198 -7.03 -14.11 13.56
C PHE A 198 -6.18 -15.27 14.06
N GLU A 199 -6.80 -16.34 14.59
CA GLU A 199 -6.08 -17.55 15.04
C GLU A 199 -5.35 -18.23 13.89
N ARG A 200 -6.00 -18.35 12.72
CA ARG A 200 -5.40 -18.91 11.51
C ARG A 200 -4.20 -18.10 11.04
N GLU A 201 -4.38 -16.78 10.95
CA GLU A 201 -3.31 -15.89 10.47
C GLU A 201 -2.14 -15.81 11.46
N LEU A 202 -2.43 -15.74 12.76
CA LEU A 202 -1.39 -15.72 13.80
C LEU A 202 -0.52 -16.98 13.76
N LYS A 203 -1.13 -18.15 13.58
CA LYS A 203 -0.40 -19.41 13.39
C LYS A 203 0.52 -19.36 12.16
N TYR A 204 0.04 -18.77 11.07
CA TYR A 204 0.85 -18.56 9.87
C TYR A 204 2.02 -17.61 10.11
N LEU A 205 1.78 -16.49 10.81
CA LEU A 205 2.82 -15.49 11.12
C LEU A 205 3.88 -16.04 12.09
N HIS A 206 3.49 -16.83 13.08
CA HIS A 206 4.43 -17.52 13.96
C HIS A 206 5.34 -18.49 13.17
N LYS A 207 4.76 -19.25 12.23
CA LYS A 207 5.56 -20.13 11.38
C LYS A 207 6.55 -19.36 10.48
N LEU A 208 6.15 -18.20 9.97
CA LEU A 208 7.07 -17.31 9.23
C LEU A 208 8.19 -16.79 10.13
N HIS A 209 7.88 -16.43 11.37
CA HIS A 209 8.88 -16.00 12.35
C HIS A 209 9.88 -17.10 12.69
N GLU A 210 9.43 -18.35 12.92
CA GLU A 210 10.32 -19.51 13.13
C GLU A 210 11.28 -19.72 11.95
N VAL A 211 10.77 -19.57 10.71
CA VAL A 211 11.61 -19.69 9.51
C VAL A 211 12.61 -18.52 9.43
N LEU A 212 12.19 -17.32 9.80
CA LEU A 212 13.06 -16.15 9.87
C LEU A 212 14.21 -16.37 10.86
N GLU A 213 13.91 -16.83 12.09
CA GLU A 213 14.92 -17.08 13.12
C GLU A 213 15.96 -18.13 12.66
N LYS A 214 15.53 -19.21 12.01
CA LYS A 214 16.44 -20.21 11.43
C LYS A 214 17.35 -19.58 10.38
N ARG A 215 16.80 -18.78 9.47
CA ARG A 215 17.59 -18.08 8.45
C ARG A 215 18.57 -17.08 9.03
N VAL A 216 18.20 -16.36 10.08
CA VAL A 216 19.11 -15.46 10.80
C VAL A 216 20.31 -16.23 11.38
N ALA A 217 20.05 -17.42 11.94
CA ALA A 217 21.14 -18.26 12.49
C ALA A 217 22.08 -18.79 11.41
N GLU A 218 21.56 -19.15 10.23
CA GLU A 218 22.33 -19.73 9.12
C GLU A 218 23.02 -18.70 8.22
N THR A 219 22.53 -17.45 8.20
CA THR A 219 23.04 -16.41 7.29
C THR A 219 24.29 -15.75 7.83
N VAL A 220 25.30 -15.62 6.99
CA VAL A 220 26.51 -14.82 7.27
C VAL A 220 26.21 -13.33 6.98
N ALA A 221 26.59 -12.44 7.89
CA ALA A 221 26.43 -11.00 7.69
C ALA A 221 27.53 -10.43 6.79
N PRO A 222 27.17 -9.50 5.84
CA PRO A 222 25.83 -9.02 5.54
C PRO A 222 25.05 -9.96 4.63
N GLY A 223 23.73 -10.16 4.89
CA GLY A 223 22.90 -11.04 4.07
C GLY A 223 21.40 -10.84 4.25
N LEU A 224 20.64 -11.11 3.18
CA LEU A 224 19.18 -11.06 3.17
C LEU A 224 18.61 -12.31 3.88
N VAL A 225 17.81 -12.12 4.93
CA VAL A 225 17.19 -13.22 5.68
C VAL A 225 15.70 -13.36 5.42
N PHE A 226 15.01 -12.28 5.09
CA PHE A 226 13.61 -12.29 4.71
C PHE A 226 13.35 -11.27 3.59
N GLN A 227 12.66 -11.71 2.54
CA GLN A 227 12.23 -10.86 1.45
C GLN A 227 10.72 -10.61 1.55
N GLU A 228 10.33 -9.34 1.57
CA GLU A 228 8.91 -8.94 1.54
C GLU A 228 8.25 -9.43 0.24
N ALA A 229 6.95 -9.66 0.30
CA ALA A 229 6.16 -10.08 -0.84
C ALA A 229 6.31 -9.12 -2.04
N ASP A 230 6.12 -9.64 -3.25
CA ASP A 230 6.08 -8.82 -4.45
C ASP A 230 4.86 -7.87 -4.47
N LEU A 231 4.88 -6.91 -5.40
CA LEU A 231 3.87 -5.85 -5.50
C LEU A 231 2.45 -6.41 -5.50
N SER A 232 2.17 -7.44 -6.31
CA SER A 232 0.82 -7.97 -6.47
C SER A 232 0.30 -8.60 -5.19
N VAL A 233 1.13 -9.40 -4.51
CA VAL A 233 0.77 -9.98 -3.20
C VAL A 233 0.61 -8.91 -2.14
N ARG A 234 1.48 -7.89 -2.12
CA ARG A 234 1.36 -6.76 -1.17
C ARG A 234 0.04 -6.00 -1.36
N VAL A 235 -0.27 -5.58 -2.59
CA VAL A 235 -1.51 -4.84 -2.88
C VAL A 235 -2.73 -5.68 -2.54
N VAL A 236 -2.76 -6.93 -2.98
CA VAL A 236 -3.89 -7.82 -2.72
C VAL A 236 -4.04 -8.11 -1.23
N ARG A 237 -2.94 -8.36 -0.51
CA ARG A 237 -2.94 -8.53 0.95
C ARG A 237 -3.54 -7.33 1.67
N ASP A 238 -3.21 -6.13 1.21
CA ASP A 238 -3.51 -4.90 1.93
C ASP A 238 -4.89 -4.32 1.59
N VAL A 239 -5.39 -4.55 0.38
CA VAL A 239 -6.59 -3.91 -0.16
C VAL A 239 -7.72 -4.90 -0.45
N PHE A 240 -7.43 -6.07 -1.03
CA PHE A 240 -8.45 -6.99 -1.51
C PHE A 240 -9.33 -7.54 -0.39
N SER A 241 -10.65 -7.39 -0.50
CA SER A 241 -11.61 -7.74 0.54
C SER A 241 -12.91 -8.29 -0.07
N ALA A 242 -13.89 -8.60 0.77
CA ALA A 242 -15.22 -9.03 0.31
C ALA A 242 -15.95 -7.98 -0.55
N HIS A 243 -15.51 -6.72 -0.51
CA HIS A 243 -16.04 -5.65 -1.36
C HIS A 243 -15.53 -5.70 -2.80
N PHE A 244 -14.47 -6.46 -3.07
CA PHE A 244 -13.99 -6.68 -4.42
C PHE A 244 -14.74 -7.80 -5.09
N GLU A 245 -15.14 -7.57 -6.33
CA GLU A 245 -15.80 -8.59 -7.15
C GLU A 245 -14.81 -9.72 -7.48
N ARG A 246 -13.65 -9.35 -8.02
CA ARG A 246 -12.60 -10.30 -8.45
C ARG A 246 -11.22 -9.65 -8.53
N ALA A 247 -10.19 -10.49 -8.55
CA ALA A 247 -8.83 -10.13 -8.89
C ALA A 247 -8.41 -10.93 -10.13
N ILE A 248 -8.08 -10.24 -11.22
CA ILE A 248 -7.72 -10.86 -12.49
C ILE A 248 -6.21 -10.73 -12.69
N VAL A 249 -5.57 -11.80 -13.11
CA VAL A 249 -4.11 -11.90 -13.25
C VAL A 249 -3.77 -12.52 -14.61
N ASP A 250 -2.85 -11.94 -15.35
CA ASP A 250 -2.43 -12.41 -16.68
C ASP A 250 -1.18 -13.31 -16.67
N ASP A 251 -0.60 -13.57 -15.51
CA ASP A 251 0.56 -14.44 -15.30
C ASP A 251 0.22 -15.65 -14.45
N GLU A 252 0.52 -16.86 -14.94
CA GLU A 252 0.19 -18.12 -14.25
C GLU A 252 0.93 -18.28 -12.91
N GLN A 253 2.20 -17.87 -12.84
CA GLN A 253 2.98 -17.99 -11.60
C GLN A 253 2.46 -17.03 -10.54
N GLN A 254 2.09 -15.83 -10.95
CA GLN A 254 1.54 -14.84 -10.06
C GLN A 254 0.14 -15.21 -9.58
N HIS A 255 -0.70 -15.74 -10.47
CA HIS A 255 -2.00 -16.32 -10.11
C HIS A 255 -1.83 -17.42 -9.05
N HIS A 256 -0.91 -18.37 -9.26
CA HIS A 256 -0.64 -19.44 -8.30
C HIS A 256 -0.17 -18.89 -6.93
N ARG A 257 0.67 -17.86 -6.92
CA ARG A 257 1.13 -17.18 -5.68
C ARG A 257 -0.04 -16.55 -4.92
N LEU A 258 -0.92 -15.82 -5.60
CA LEU A 258 -2.10 -15.21 -4.99
C LEU A 258 -3.08 -16.24 -4.44
N VAL A 259 -3.39 -17.29 -5.22
CA VAL A 259 -4.23 -18.41 -4.76
C VAL A 259 -3.62 -19.08 -3.54
N SER A 260 -2.31 -19.37 -3.56
CA SER A 260 -1.60 -19.98 -2.44
C SER A 260 -1.59 -19.08 -1.19
N PHE A 261 -1.47 -17.78 -1.37
CA PHE A 261 -1.57 -16.80 -0.27
C PHE A 261 -2.98 -16.82 0.36
N PHE A 262 -4.03 -16.68 -0.45
CA PHE A 262 -5.40 -16.68 0.06
C PHE A 262 -5.83 -18.02 0.66
N THR A 263 -5.43 -19.13 0.09
CA THR A 263 -5.71 -20.47 0.68
C THR A 263 -5.26 -20.54 2.14
N ARG A 264 -4.18 -19.86 2.51
CA ARG A 264 -3.63 -19.83 3.86
C ARG A 264 -4.23 -18.74 4.75
N THR A 265 -4.62 -17.59 4.19
CA THR A 265 -5.01 -16.41 4.97
C THR A 265 -6.50 -16.10 4.93
N ALA A 266 -7.15 -16.29 3.78
CA ALA A 266 -8.56 -15.98 3.54
C ALA A 266 -9.17 -16.92 2.46
N PRO A 267 -9.41 -18.21 2.77
CA PRO A 267 -9.84 -19.19 1.79
C PRO A 267 -11.11 -18.82 1.04
N GLU A 268 -11.99 -18.04 1.66
CA GLU A 268 -13.24 -17.54 1.09
C GLU A 268 -13.06 -16.60 -0.10
N LEU A 269 -11.84 -16.07 -0.30
CA LEU A 269 -11.51 -15.15 -1.40
C LEU A 269 -10.83 -15.85 -2.59
N VAL A 270 -10.44 -17.12 -2.44
CA VAL A 270 -9.74 -17.86 -3.50
C VAL A 270 -10.53 -17.92 -4.80
N GLU A 271 -11.85 -18.13 -4.70
CA GLU A 271 -12.73 -18.21 -5.88
C GLU A 271 -12.86 -16.90 -6.66
N ARG A 272 -12.42 -15.78 -6.09
CA ARG A 272 -12.43 -14.47 -6.71
C ARG A 272 -11.11 -14.14 -7.43
N VAL A 273 -10.11 -15.02 -7.37
CA VAL A 273 -8.84 -14.86 -8.09
C VAL A 273 -8.94 -15.61 -9.40
N GLU A 274 -8.90 -14.89 -10.50
CA GLU A 274 -9.11 -15.43 -11.85
C GLU A 274 -7.83 -15.28 -12.71
N LEU A 275 -7.52 -16.31 -13.49
CA LEU A 275 -6.47 -16.24 -14.51
C LEU A 275 -7.06 -15.68 -15.81
N TRP A 276 -6.42 -14.64 -16.37
CA TRP A 276 -6.78 -14.10 -17.67
C TRP A 276 -6.30 -15.04 -18.79
N GLN A 277 -7.24 -15.50 -19.64
CA GLN A 277 -6.96 -16.48 -20.67
C GLN A 277 -7.35 -16.00 -22.08
N ARG A 278 -7.54 -14.68 -22.27
CA ARG A 278 -7.84 -14.12 -23.59
C ARG A 278 -6.57 -13.70 -24.30
N GLU A 279 -6.60 -13.66 -25.65
CA GLU A 279 -5.48 -13.20 -26.48
C GLU A 279 -5.22 -11.69 -26.30
N GLU A 280 -6.29 -10.90 -26.10
CA GLU A 280 -6.20 -9.47 -25.85
C GLU A 280 -5.49 -9.20 -24.52
N PRO A 281 -4.51 -8.28 -24.45
CA PRO A 281 -3.83 -7.92 -23.19
C PRO A 281 -4.80 -7.42 -22.12
N LEU A 282 -4.64 -7.91 -20.90
CA LEU A 282 -5.55 -7.60 -19.78
C LEU A 282 -5.76 -6.10 -19.58
N PHE A 283 -4.69 -5.31 -19.56
CA PHE A 283 -4.76 -3.88 -19.31
C PHE A 283 -5.38 -3.09 -20.46
N GLU A 284 -5.18 -3.55 -21.70
CA GLU A 284 -5.86 -3.01 -22.88
C GLU A 284 -7.37 -3.27 -22.82
N ALA A 285 -7.78 -4.51 -22.51
CA ALA A 285 -9.17 -4.94 -22.41
C ALA A 285 -9.97 -4.18 -21.34
N TYR A 286 -9.31 -3.67 -20.30
CA TYR A 286 -9.92 -2.86 -19.25
C TYR A 286 -9.63 -1.35 -19.37
N GLY A 287 -9.04 -0.90 -20.48
CA GLY A 287 -8.73 0.51 -20.73
C GLY A 287 -7.68 1.10 -19.80
N VAL A 288 -6.91 0.26 -19.10
CA VAL A 288 -5.89 0.69 -18.12
C VAL A 288 -4.72 1.38 -18.80
N ASP A 289 -4.24 0.84 -19.94
CA ASP A 289 -3.12 1.43 -20.67
C ASP A 289 -3.47 2.85 -21.18
N LYS A 290 -4.71 3.05 -21.66
CA LYS A 290 -5.19 4.38 -22.05
C LYS A 290 -5.23 5.36 -20.87
N ALA A 291 -5.59 4.90 -19.68
CA ALA A 291 -5.60 5.75 -18.50
C ALA A 291 -4.17 6.05 -18.02
N ILE A 292 -3.22 5.11 -18.15
CA ILE A 292 -1.80 5.37 -17.87
C ILE A 292 -1.27 6.49 -18.76
N ASP A 293 -1.58 6.47 -20.06
CA ASP A 293 -1.22 7.55 -20.98
C ASP A 293 -1.85 8.88 -20.55
N GLY A 294 -3.10 8.85 -20.10
CA GLY A 294 -3.82 10.02 -19.58
C GLY A 294 -3.19 10.63 -18.33
N VAL A 295 -2.60 9.81 -17.45
CA VAL A 295 -1.90 10.28 -16.22
C VAL A 295 -0.69 11.16 -16.56
N LEU A 296 -0.06 10.96 -17.70
CA LEU A 296 1.08 11.77 -18.14
C LEU A 296 0.67 13.11 -18.71
N SER A 297 -0.62 13.32 -19.03
CA SER A 297 -1.15 14.60 -19.52
C SER A 297 -1.37 15.58 -18.37
N ARG A 298 -1.03 16.86 -18.60
CA ARG A 298 -1.40 17.94 -17.67
C ARG A 298 -2.90 18.24 -17.69
N ARG A 299 -3.55 18.00 -18.84
CA ARG A 299 -4.97 18.25 -19.05
C ARG A 299 -5.79 16.99 -18.79
N VAL A 300 -6.91 17.18 -18.08
CA VAL A 300 -7.91 16.14 -17.80
C VAL A 300 -9.28 16.69 -18.21
N ASP A 301 -9.92 16.07 -19.19
CA ASP A 301 -11.22 16.50 -19.67
C ASP A 301 -12.36 16.07 -18.73
N LEU A 302 -13.35 16.93 -18.54
CA LEU A 302 -14.53 16.67 -17.73
C LEU A 302 -15.73 16.26 -18.61
N PRO A 303 -16.68 15.45 -18.09
CA PRO A 303 -17.86 15.01 -18.85
C PRO A 303 -18.72 16.14 -19.41
N SER A 304 -18.77 17.29 -18.72
CA SER A 304 -19.48 18.48 -19.18
C SER A 304 -18.81 19.22 -20.36
N GLY A 305 -17.57 18.88 -20.70
CA GLY A 305 -16.75 19.58 -21.70
C GLY A 305 -15.82 20.64 -21.11
N GLY A 306 -15.82 20.83 -19.79
CA GLY A 306 -14.75 21.52 -19.07
C GLY A 306 -13.49 20.68 -18.96
N TYR A 307 -12.46 21.19 -18.32
CA TYR A 307 -11.21 20.44 -18.09
C TYR A 307 -10.43 20.98 -16.90
N LEU A 308 -9.58 20.12 -16.35
CA LEU A 308 -8.59 20.45 -15.33
C LEU A 308 -7.22 20.64 -15.98
N MET A 309 -6.43 21.57 -15.45
CA MET A 309 -4.99 21.69 -15.71
C MET A 309 -4.23 21.39 -14.42
N ILE A 310 -3.37 20.38 -14.43
CA ILE A 310 -2.61 19.93 -13.25
C ILE A 310 -1.14 20.25 -13.44
N ASP A 311 -0.60 21.11 -12.58
CA ASP A 311 0.78 21.56 -12.61
C ASP A 311 1.51 21.30 -11.30
N TYR A 312 2.73 20.79 -11.41
CA TYR A 312 3.61 20.53 -10.28
C TYR A 312 4.58 21.70 -10.09
N ALA A 313 4.44 22.41 -8.98
CA ALA A 313 5.42 23.39 -8.53
C ALA A 313 6.44 22.74 -7.57
N GLU A 314 7.46 23.50 -7.13
CA GLU A 314 8.51 22.98 -6.26
C GLU A 314 7.98 22.46 -4.91
N ALA A 315 6.99 23.14 -4.31
CA ALA A 315 6.49 22.86 -2.98
C ALA A 315 4.99 22.50 -2.92
N LEU A 316 4.27 22.56 -4.06
CA LEU A 316 2.82 22.33 -4.10
C LEU A 316 2.37 21.89 -5.50
N THR A 317 1.18 21.30 -5.57
CA THR A 317 0.49 21.03 -6.84
C THR A 317 -0.64 22.05 -7.02
N VAL A 318 -0.76 22.63 -8.23
CA VAL A 318 -1.83 23.57 -8.57
C VAL A 318 -2.76 22.89 -9.58
N ILE A 319 -4.06 23.05 -9.37
CA ILE A 319 -5.10 22.53 -10.26
C ILE A 319 -6.03 23.68 -10.61
N ASP A 320 -6.08 24.01 -11.90
CA ASP A 320 -6.95 25.04 -12.47
C ASP A 320 -8.16 24.40 -13.15
N VAL A 321 -9.36 24.89 -12.86
CA VAL A 321 -10.63 24.39 -13.39
C VAL A 321 -11.12 25.30 -14.50
N ASN A 322 -11.28 24.76 -15.70
CA ASN A 322 -11.71 25.47 -16.89
C ASN A 322 -13.07 24.98 -17.40
N SER A 323 -13.96 25.90 -17.77
CA SER A 323 -15.26 25.58 -18.36
C SER A 323 -15.20 25.06 -19.80
N GLY A 324 -14.05 25.26 -20.48
CA GLY A 324 -13.89 24.89 -21.89
C GLY A 324 -14.88 25.59 -22.82
N SER A 325 -15.34 24.86 -23.83
CA SER A 325 -16.37 25.32 -24.78
C SER A 325 -17.82 25.08 -24.30
N PHE A 326 -18.01 24.66 -23.05
CA PHE A 326 -19.32 24.37 -22.49
C PHE A 326 -20.06 25.66 -22.15
N ILE A 327 -20.72 26.21 -23.14
CA ILE A 327 -21.69 27.30 -22.99
C ILE A 327 -23.06 26.61 -22.96
N GLY A 328 -23.64 26.41 -21.76
CA GLY A 328 -24.90 25.71 -21.48
C GLY A 328 -25.83 25.50 -22.68
N ARG A 329 -25.73 24.38 -23.37
CA ARG A 329 -26.64 23.99 -24.46
C ARG A 329 -27.89 23.36 -23.87
N GLY A 330 -28.80 24.19 -23.38
CA GLY A 330 -30.14 23.74 -22.93
C GLY A 330 -31.05 24.94 -22.74
N LYS A 331 -32.26 24.89 -23.30
CA LYS A 331 -33.30 25.90 -23.03
C LYS A 331 -33.64 25.87 -21.53
N GLY A 332 -33.06 26.83 -20.74
CA GLY A 332 -33.36 27.01 -19.32
C GLY A 332 -32.26 26.83 -18.31
N ALA A 333 -31.06 26.30 -18.66
CA ALA A 333 -29.93 26.26 -17.74
C ALA A 333 -29.20 27.61 -17.74
N GLY A 334 -29.21 28.31 -16.60
CA GLY A 334 -28.45 29.54 -16.42
C GLY A 334 -26.94 29.27 -16.46
N LEU A 335 -26.15 30.30 -16.78
CA LEU A 335 -24.68 30.22 -16.75
C LEU A 335 -24.16 29.65 -15.43
N GLU A 336 -24.78 30.02 -14.33
CA GLU A 336 -24.41 29.60 -12.98
C GLU A 336 -24.67 28.13 -12.71
N ASP A 337 -25.74 27.54 -13.24
CA ASP A 337 -26.00 26.12 -13.13
C ASP A 337 -24.95 25.29 -13.88
N THR A 338 -24.47 25.84 -15.00
CA THR A 338 -23.40 25.27 -15.79
C THR A 338 -22.07 25.29 -15.02
N ILE A 339 -21.70 26.44 -14.42
CA ILE A 339 -20.50 26.59 -13.60
C ILE A 339 -20.56 25.66 -12.39
N THR A 340 -21.69 25.61 -11.70
CA THR A 340 -21.89 24.72 -10.56
C THR A 340 -21.67 23.25 -10.95
N LYS A 341 -22.23 22.82 -12.07
CA LYS A 341 -22.05 21.45 -12.57
C LYS A 341 -20.56 21.17 -12.89
N THR A 342 -19.89 22.08 -13.59
CA THR A 342 -18.47 21.92 -13.92
C THR A 342 -17.61 21.86 -12.65
N ASN A 343 -17.88 22.70 -11.65
CA ASN A 343 -17.13 22.69 -10.39
C ASN A 343 -17.37 21.40 -9.59
N LEU A 344 -18.58 20.83 -9.60
CA LEU A 344 -18.86 19.54 -8.95
C LEU A 344 -18.12 18.39 -9.65
N GLU A 345 -18.20 18.33 -10.99
CA GLU A 345 -17.45 17.33 -11.77
C GLU A 345 -15.93 17.47 -11.54
N ALA A 346 -15.43 18.73 -11.48
CA ALA A 346 -14.04 19.02 -11.17
C ALA A 346 -13.64 18.50 -9.79
N ALA A 347 -14.45 18.72 -8.77
CA ALA A 347 -14.17 18.27 -7.42
C ALA A 347 -14.06 16.73 -7.34
N GLU A 348 -14.94 16.01 -8.01
CA GLU A 348 -14.88 14.54 -8.09
C GLU A 348 -13.63 14.08 -8.86
N GLU A 349 -13.36 14.67 -10.03
CA GLU A 349 -12.24 14.28 -10.87
C GLU A 349 -10.89 14.64 -10.23
N VAL A 350 -10.78 15.76 -9.52
CA VAL A 350 -9.58 16.09 -8.73
C VAL A 350 -9.26 14.97 -7.75
N VAL A 351 -10.22 14.48 -6.99
CA VAL A 351 -10.00 13.37 -6.04
C VAL A 351 -9.50 12.11 -6.75
N ASN A 352 -10.08 11.79 -7.92
CA ASN A 352 -9.65 10.65 -8.73
C ASN A 352 -8.20 10.82 -9.21
N GLN A 353 -7.86 12.00 -9.72
CA GLN A 353 -6.52 12.29 -10.23
C GLN A 353 -5.47 12.32 -9.12
N LEU A 354 -5.80 12.80 -7.92
CA LEU A 354 -4.92 12.77 -6.75
C LEU A 354 -4.58 11.32 -6.36
N ARG A 355 -5.58 10.43 -6.37
CA ARG A 355 -5.37 9.00 -6.08
C ARG A 355 -4.58 8.30 -7.18
N LEU A 356 -4.98 8.51 -8.44
CA LEU A 356 -4.38 7.84 -9.60
C LEU A 356 -2.93 8.25 -9.84
N ARG A 357 -2.59 9.53 -9.59
CA ARG A 357 -1.24 10.09 -9.76
C ARG A 357 -0.39 10.05 -8.48
N ASP A 358 -0.95 9.50 -7.38
CA ASP A 358 -0.30 9.48 -6.05
C ASP A 358 0.19 10.88 -5.61
N ILE A 359 -0.64 11.91 -5.83
CA ILE A 359 -0.32 13.30 -5.48
C ILE A 359 -0.58 13.52 -4.00
N GLY A 360 0.46 13.93 -3.27
CA GLY A 360 0.39 14.32 -1.87
C GLY A 360 0.97 15.70 -1.60
N GLY A 361 0.95 16.12 -0.34
CA GLY A 361 1.47 17.42 0.09
C GLY A 361 0.42 18.52 0.02
N ILE A 362 0.85 19.75 -0.36
CA ILE A 362 -0.04 20.91 -0.49
C ILE A 362 -0.64 20.92 -1.89
N ILE A 363 -1.95 21.00 -1.97
CA ILE A 363 -2.70 21.06 -3.22
C ILE A 363 -3.57 22.30 -3.20
N VAL A 364 -3.45 23.14 -4.23
CA VAL A 364 -4.26 24.35 -4.42
C VAL A 364 -5.16 24.11 -5.63
N ILE A 365 -6.47 24.28 -5.45
CA ILE A 365 -7.46 24.12 -6.51
C ILE A 365 -8.13 25.47 -6.74
N ASP A 366 -8.08 25.95 -7.98
CA ASP A 366 -8.74 27.17 -8.43
C ASP A 366 -10.03 26.81 -9.16
N PHE A 367 -11.16 26.91 -8.45
CA PHE A 367 -12.49 26.65 -9.00
C PHE A 367 -12.99 27.88 -9.74
N ILE A 368 -13.90 27.64 -10.72
CA ILE A 368 -14.54 28.75 -11.46
C ILE A 368 -15.40 29.55 -10.49
N ASP A 369 -15.23 30.89 -10.54
CA ASP A 369 -15.99 31.83 -9.71
C ASP A 369 -17.51 31.68 -9.85
N MET A 370 -18.20 31.69 -8.72
CA MET A 370 -19.65 31.61 -8.63
C MET A 370 -20.24 32.90 -8.07
N ALA A 371 -21.26 33.46 -8.73
CA ALA A 371 -21.88 34.71 -8.31
C ALA A 371 -22.77 34.56 -7.06
N ARG A 372 -23.33 33.35 -6.82
CA ARG A 372 -24.19 33.09 -5.67
C ARG A 372 -23.41 32.43 -4.55
N ALA A 373 -23.38 33.05 -3.38
CA ALA A 373 -22.86 32.49 -2.14
C ALA A 373 -23.83 31.40 -1.58
N ARG A 374 -23.81 30.22 -2.14
CA ARG A 374 -24.55 29.05 -1.61
C ARG A 374 -23.67 27.85 -1.49
#